data_d89e07e142df2a195b63a28e1c607d6d
#
_entry.id   d89e07e142df2a195b63a28e1c607d6d
#
_cell.length_a   1.000
_cell.length_b   1.000
_cell.length_c   1.000
_cell.angle_alpha   90.00
_cell.angle_beta   90.00
_cell.angle_gamma   90.00
#
_symmetry.space_group_name_H-M   'P 1'
#
loop_
_entity.id
_entity.type
_entity.pdbx_description
1 polymer ?
#
loop_
_entity_poly.entity_id
_entity_poly.type
_entity_poly.pdbx_seq_one_letter_code
_entity_poly.pdbx_strand_id
1 'polypeptide(L)'
;MSRRKRLLGSEFYNTVAGIFGAGFMKTGATLYPCDVKTRDAYANMDVAGYNYGIKRYRHDLKKYSKRIILGSETFCADAYRFMQEAKRDKRIIGDFVWAAQDYLGEVGIGAWEYKD
;
A
#
# COMPACT_ATOMS: atom_id res chain seq x y z
N MET A 1 -16.62 33.27 -7.38
CA MET A 1 -15.27 32.74 -7.09
C MET A 1 -15.38 31.33 -6.53
N SER A 2 -15.15 30.31 -7.34
CA SER A 2 -15.24 28.91 -6.96
C SER A 2 -14.00 28.50 -6.14
N ARG A 3 -14.16 28.15 -4.85
CA ARG A 3 -13.12 27.53 -4.05
C ARG A 3 -12.85 26.13 -4.62
N ARG A 4 -11.80 26.00 -5.46
CA ARG A 4 -11.24 24.69 -5.80
C ARG A 4 -10.85 24.00 -4.48
N LYS A 5 -11.56 22.93 -4.12
CA LYS A 5 -11.08 21.99 -3.10
C LYS A 5 -9.71 21.49 -3.57
N ARG A 6 -8.64 21.90 -2.92
CA ARG A 6 -7.33 21.28 -3.09
C ARG A 6 -7.49 19.83 -2.67
N LEU A 7 -7.51 18.93 -3.62
CA LEU A 7 -7.28 17.51 -3.35
C LEU A 7 -5.91 17.43 -2.69
N LEU A 8 -5.85 16.85 -1.51
CA LEU A 8 -4.61 16.62 -0.79
C LEU A 8 -3.73 15.73 -1.69
N GLY A 9 -2.66 16.30 -2.22
CA GLY A 9 -1.76 15.62 -3.14
C GLY A 9 -0.88 14.56 -2.45
N SER A 10 -0.13 13.83 -3.24
CA SER A 10 0.83 12.81 -2.77
C SER A 10 1.81 13.36 -1.72
N GLU A 11 2.22 14.63 -1.84
CA GLU A 11 3.09 15.30 -0.87
C GLU A 11 2.50 15.32 0.56
N PHE A 12 1.20 15.52 0.69
CA PHE A 12 0.54 15.47 2.00
C PHE A 12 0.64 14.06 2.60
N TYR A 13 0.37 13.03 1.80
CA TYR A 13 0.47 11.64 2.26
C TYR A 13 1.91 11.27 2.62
N ASN A 14 2.88 11.71 1.84
CA ASN A 14 4.30 11.49 2.14
C ASN A 14 4.74 12.20 3.43
N THR A 15 4.28 13.43 3.65
CA THR A 15 4.55 14.18 4.87
C THR A 15 3.93 13.49 6.10
N VAL A 16 2.66 13.05 5.99
CA VAL A 16 1.97 12.32 7.07
C VAL A 16 2.66 10.99 7.35
N ALA A 17 3.06 10.24 6.31
CA ALA A 17 3.81 9.00 6.45
C ALA A 17 5.19 9.24 7.09
N GLY A 18 5.86 10.33 6.77
CA GLY A 18 7.13 10.73 7.38
C GLY A 18 6.99 11.07 8.87
N ILE A 19 5.90 11.73 9.27
CA ILE A 19 5.66 12.15 10.67
C ILE A 19 5.18 10.98 11.53
N PHE A 20 4.21 10.20 11.05
CA PHE A 20 3.55 9.13 11.81
C PHE A 20 4.11 7.73 11.52
N GLY A 21 5.00 7.63 10.55
CA GLY A 21 5.62 6.37 10.11
C GLY A 21 4.72 5.47 9.27
N ALA A 22 5.35 4.55 8.56
CA ALA A 22 4.67 3.56 7.70
C ALA A 22 3.64 2.69 8.46
N GLY A 23 3.82 2.54 9.78
CA GLY A 23 2.90 1.79 10.63
C GLY A 23 1.50 2.37 10.69
N PHE A 24 1.38 3.70 10.67
CA PHE A 24 0.09 4.41 10.68
C PHE A 24 -0.69 4.16 9.38
N MET A 25 -0.04 4.28 8.23
CA MET A 25 -0.67 4.02 6.91
C MET A 25 -1.16 2.57 6.80
N LYS A 26 -0.33 1.60 7.21
CA LYS A 26 -0.68 0.18 7.22
C LYS A 26 -1.87 -0.13 8.13
N THR A 27 -1.97 0.56 9.26
CA THR A 27 -3.09 0.40 10.19
C THR A 27 -4.34 1.08 9.66
N GLY A 28 -4.20 2.27 9.09
CA GLY A 28 -5.30 3.00 8.43
C GLY A 28 -5.97 2.19 7.32
N ALA A 29 -5.18 1.44 6.55
CA ALA A 29 -5.69 0.57 5.50
C ALA A 29 -6.61 -0.56 6.02
N THR A 30 -6.54 -0.93 7.30
CA THR A 30 -7.39 -1.96 7.91
C THR A 30 -8.75 -1.44 8.35
N LEU A 31 -8.97 -0.13 8.33
CA LEU A 31 -10.19 0.48 8.82
C LEU A 31 -11.39 0.17 7.90
N TYR A 32 -12.56 0.04 8.50
CA TYR A 32 -13.82 -0.22 7.79
C TYR A 32 -14.10 0.73 6.61
N PRO A 33 -13.84 2.06 6.67
CA PRO A 33 -14.01 2.93 5.52
C PRO A 33 -13.18 2.55 4.29
N CYS A 34 -11.99 1.98 4.48
CA CYS A 34 -11.15 1.50 3.39
C CYS A 34 -11.76 0.26 2.72
N ASP A 35 -12.33 -0.65 3.52
CA ASP A 35 -13.06 -1.79 2.98
C ASP A 35 -14.28 -1.35 2.17
N VAL A 36 -15.11 -0.46 2.70
CA VAL A 36 -16.30 0.06 2.00
C VAL A 36 -15.95 0.69 0.66
N LYS A 37 -14.85 1.46 0.58
CA LYS A 37 -14.42 2.11 -0.66
C LYS A 37 -13.85 1.15 -1.70
N THR A 38 -13.31 0.03 -1.29
CA THR A 38 -12.56 -0.88 -2.19
C THR A 38 -13.29 -2.18 -2.50
N ARG A 39 -14.24 -2.61 -1.67
CA ARG A 39 -14.87 -3.93 -1.79
C ARG A 39 -15.58 -4.16 -3.13
N ASP A 40 -16.29 -3.14 -3.63
CA ASP A 40 -17.04 -3.26 -4.87
C ASP A 40 -16.10 -3.33 -6.10
N ALA A 41 -15.02 -2.53 -6.08
CA ALA A 41 -13.98 -2.62 -7.11
C ALA A 41 -13.30 -4.00 -7.08
N TYR A 42 -12.90 -4.47 -5.91
CA TYR A 42 -12.25 -5.77 -5.75
C TYR A 42 -13.18 -6.96 -6.06
N ALA A 43 -14.50 -6.80 -5.92
CA ALA A 43 -15.46 -7.84 -6.29
C ALA A 43 -15.53 -8.07 -7.81
N ASN A 44 -15.15 -7.08 -8.60
CA ASN A 44 -15.14 -7.13 -10.06
C ASN A 44 -13.74 -7.42 -10.63
N MET A 45 -12.77 -7.78 -9.81
CA MET A 45 -11.41 -8.12 -10.22
C MET A 45 -11.12 -9.59 -9.94
N ASP A 46 -10.45 -10.26 -10.86
CA ASP A 46 -9.94 -11.62 -10.66
C ASP A 46 -8.83 -11.64 -9.63
N VAL A 47 -8.00 -10.59 -9.60
CA VAL A 47 -6.90 -10.39 -8.65
C VAL A 47 -6.98 -8.98 -8.07
N ALA A 48 -7.09 -8.88 -6.75
CA ALA A 48 -7.13 -7.60 -6.05
C ALA A 48 -5.70 -7.13 -5.70
N GLY A 49 -5.28 -6.00 -6.26
CA GLY A 49 -4.00 -5.36 -5.97
C GLY A 49 -4.06 -4.51 -4.69
N TYR A 50 -3.10 -4.72 -3.79
CA TYR A 50 -3.01 -4.00 -2.52
C TYR A 50 -1.72 -3.21 -2.43
N ASN A 51 -1.81 -1.88 -2.32
CA ASN A 51 -0.67 -1.05 -2.00
C ASN A 51 -0.53 -0.95 -0.47
N TYR A 52 0.61 -1.42 0.05
CA TYR A 52 0.99 -1.36 1.47
C TYR A 52 -0.03 -1.97 2.44
N GLY A 53 -0.87 -2.88 1.96
CA GLY A 53 -2.02 -3.45 2.65
C GLY A 53 -1.77 -4.72 3.46
N ILE A 54 -0.53 -5.08 3.76
CA ILE A 54 -0.15 -6.37 4.34
C ILE A 54 -0.90 -6.72 5.64
N LYS A 55 -1.25 -5.74 6.46
CA LYS A 55 -2.04 -5.97 7.69
C LYS A 55 -3.49 -6.36 7.39
N ARG A 56 -3.99 -6.06 6.19
CA ARG A 56 -5.36 -6.27 5.77
C ARG A 56 -5.59 -7.68 5.21
N TYR A 57 -4.55 -8.32 4.68
CA TYR A 57 -4.67 -9.59 3.93
C TYR A 57 -5.48 -10.65 4.68
N ARG A 58 -5.10 -10.96 5.92
CA ARG A 58 -5.79 -11.99 6.72
C ARG A 58 -7.26 -11.68 6.97
N HIS A 59 -7.56 -10.41 7.25
CA HIS A 59 -8.94 -9.97 7.49
C HIS A 59 -9.77 -10.14 6.23
N ASP A 60 -9.27 -9.65 5.10
CA ASP A 60 -9.99 -9.68 3.84
C ASP A 60 -10.15 -11.10 3.30
N LEU A 61 -9.15 -11.97 3.43
CA LEU A 61 -9.24 -13.37 3.02
C LEU A 61 -10.20 -14.21 3.86
N LYS A 62 -10.44 -13.82 5.12
CA LYS A 62 -11.51 -14.41 5.94
C LYS A 62 -12.89 -13.93 5.49
N LYS A 63 -13.02 -12.65 5.19
CA LYS A 63 -14.29 -12.03 4.82
C LYS A 63 -14.70 -12.36 3.37
N TYR A 64 -13.73 -12.43 2.47
CA TYR A 64 -13.93 -12.63 1.04
C TYR A 64 -13.21 -13.91 0.59
N SER A 65 -13.89 -15.05 0.73
CA SER A 65 -13.30 -16.39 0.57
C SER A 65 -12.70 -16.68 -0.82
N LYS A 66 -13.22 -16.03 -1.86
CA LYS A 66 -12.78 -16.20 -3.26
C LYS A 66 -11.73 -15.16 -3.69
N ARG A 67 -11.39 -14.19 -2.85
CA ARG A 67 -10.45 -13.13 -3.22
C ARG A 67 -9.04 -13.67 -3.39
N ILE A 68 -8.40 -13.28 -4.50
CA ILE A 68 -6.99 -13.50 -4.75
C ILE A 68 -6.29 -12.15 -4.55
N ILE A 69 -5.17 -12.16 -3.83
CA ILE A 69 -4.43 -10.94 -3.46
C ILE A 69 -3.08 -10.92 -4.15
N LEU A 70 -2.74 -9.77 -4.71
CA LEU A 70 -1.40 -9.38 -5.15
C LEU A 70 -0.94 -8.17 -4.34
N GLY A 71 0.25 -8.21 -3.78
CA GLY A 71 0.91 -7.03 -3.23
C GLY A 71 1.40 -6.16 -4.39
N SER A 72 0.59 -5.21 -4.85
CA SER A 72 0.94 -4.35 -6.00
C SER A 72 2.01 -3.31 -5.65
N GLU A 73 2.11 -2.94 -4.37
CA GLU A 73 3.22 -2.19 -3.81
C GLU A 73 3.42 -2.58 -2.34
N THR A 74 4.62 -3.01 -1.98
CA THR A 74 4.97 -3.42 -0.61
C THR A 74 6.28 -2.78 -0.20
N PHE A 75 6.37 -2.28 1.03
CA PHE A 75 7.64 -1.76 1.55
C PHE A 75 8.69 -2.86 1.63
N CYS A 76 9.94 -2.54 1.28
CA CYS A 76 11.08 -3.46 1.41
C CYS A 76 11.16 -4.11 2.79
N ALA A 77 10.89 -3.34 3.84
CA ALA A 77 10.88 -3.83 5.23
C ALA A 77 9.79 -4.88 5.50
N ASP A 78 8.77 -4.97 4.68
CA ASP A 78 7.67 -5.93 4.81
C ASP A 78 7.82 -7.17 3.90
N ALA A 79 8.82 -7.22 3.02
CA ALA A 79 9.01 -8.32 2.06
C ALA A 79 9.07 -9.70 2.74
N TYR A 80 9.82 -9.81 3.85
CA TYR A 80 9.86 -11.05 4.63
C TYR A 80 8.49 -11.43 5.20
N ARG A 81 7.78 -10.45 5.74
CA ARG A 81 6.44 -10.67 6.29
C ARG A 81 5.45 -11.07 5.21
N PHE A 82 5.53 -10.44 4.03
CA PHE A 82 4.73 -10.84 2.88
C PHE A 82 4.95 -12.30 2.54
N MET A 83 6.21 -12.74 2.44
CA MET A 83 6.57 -14.14 2.18
C MET A 83 5.93 -15.09 3.20
N GLN A 84 5.89 -14.72 4.49
CA GLN A 84 5.24 -15.51 5.52
C GLN A 84 3.72 -15.61 5.33
N GLU A 85 3.07 -14.52 4.94
CA GLU A 85 1.63 -14.53 4.63
C GLU A 85 1.32 -15.37 3.39
N ALA A 86 2.11 -15.26 2.33
CA ALA A 86 1.95 -16.04 1.10
C ALA A 86 2.15 -17.55 1.33
N LYS A 87 3.08 -17.94 2.21
CA LYS A 87 3.23 -19.36 2.61
C LYS A 87 2.03 -19.91 3.38
N ARG A 88 1.28 -19.06 4.08
CA ARG A 88 0.11 -19.46 4.87
C ARG A 88 -1.15 -19.56 4.04
N ASP A 89 -1.29 -18.73 3.03
CA ASP A 89 -2.50 -18.68 2.20
C ASP A 89 -2.14 -18.54 0.72
N LYS A 90 -2.44 -19.59 -0.05
CA LYS A 90 -2.13 -19.68 -1.48
C LYS A 90 -2.88 -18.65 -2.34
N ARG A 91 -3.87 -17.95 -1.79
CA ARG A 91 -4.56 -16.86 -2.47
C ARG A 91 -3.77 -15.56 -2.48
N ILE A 92 -2.65 -15.50 -1.78
CA ILE A 92 -1.66 -14.43 -1.88
C ILE A 92 -0.61 -14.88 -2.91
N ILE A 93 -0.72 -14.35 -4.14
CA ILE A 93 -0.05 -14.95 -5.31
C ILE A 93 1.26 -14.28 -5.71
N GLY A 94 1.54 -13.09 -5.20
CA GLY A 94 2.77 -12.38 -5.56
C GLY A 94 2.88 -11.04 -4.87
N ASP A 95 4.06 -10.43 -5.04
CA ASP A 95 4.43 -9.16 -4.43
C ASP A 95 5.32 -8.34 -5.36
N PHE A 96 5.09 -7.03 -5.39
CA PHE A 96 5.98 -6.06 -6.01
C PHE A 96 6.53 -5.15 -4.92
N VAL A 97 7.80 -5.32 -4.60
CA VAL A 97 8.48 -4.50 -3.61
C VAL A 97 8.76 -3.12 -4.19
N TRP A 98 8.29 -2.08 -3.53
CA TRP A 98 8.55 -0.69 -3.88
C TRP A 98 9.64 -0.13 -2.94
N ALA A 99 10.81 0.19 -3.42
CA ALA A 99 11.29 -0.15 -4.76
C ALA A 99 12.70 -0.73 -4.63
N ALA A 100 13.11 -1.51 -5.64
CA ALA A 100 14.48 -2.05 -5.67
C ALA A 100 15.52 -0.95 -5.87
N GLN A 101 15.14 0.12 -6.56
CA GLN A 101 15.92 1.33 -6.72
C GLN A 101 15.03 2.55 -6.41
N ASP A 102 15.47 3.33 -5.44
CA ASP A 102 14.77 4.55 -5.07
C ASP A 102 15.03 5.67 -6.08
N TYR A 103 13.98 6.42 -6.44
CA TYR A 103 14.14 7.64 -7.22
C TYR A 103 14.66 8.73 -6.29
N LEU A 104 15.77 9.35 -6.69
CA LEU A 104 16.41 10.40 -5.90
C LEU A 104 15.43 11.51 -5.55
N GLY A 105 15.22 11.73 -4.26
CA GLY A 105 14.33 12.74 -3.71
C GLY A 105 12.85 12.41 -3.68
N GLU A 106 12.37 11.32 -4.30
CA GLU A 106 10.95 10.99 -4.36
C GLU A 106 10.39 10.50 -3.02
N VAL A 107 11.16 9.69 -2.29
CA VAL A 107 10.80 9.20 -0.94
C VAL A 107 11.59 9.88 0.18
N GLY A 108 12.29 10.96 -0.11
CA GLY A 108 13.05 11.72 0.88
C GLY A 108 14.36 11.04 1.32
N ILE A 109 14.82 10.02 0.60
CA ILE A 109 16.08 9.34 0.84
C ILE A 109 17.10 9.86 -0.17
N GLY A 110 17.91 10.82 0.26
CA GLY A 110 18.94 11.43 -0.57
C GLY A 110 18.43 12.57 -1.43
N ALA A 111 19.35 13.38 -1.81
CA ALA A 111 19.24 14.43 -2.79
C ALA A 111 20.48 14.38 -3.68
N TRP A 112 20.34 14.79 -4.92
CA TRP A 112 21.50 14.94 -5.77
C TRP A 112 21.74 16.42 -6.07
N GLU A 113 23.01 16.79 -6.03
CA GLU A 113 23.45 18.15 -6.28
C GLU A 113 24.31 18.14 -7.55
N TYR A 114 24.03 19.06 -8.46
CA TYR A 114 24.98 19.34 -9.52
C TYR A 114 26.18 20.07 -8.91
N LYS A 115 27.36 19.50 -9.05
CA LYS A 115 28.62 20.22 -8.84
C LYS A 115 29.08 20.74 -10.17
N ASP A 116 29.21 22.06 -10.26
CA ASP A 116 29.84 22.73 -11.37
C ASP A 116 31.34 22.41 -11.43
#